data_86b2b3edac6d96185dc55d5e5d12d80d
#
_entry.id   86b2b3edac6d96185dc55d5e5d12d80d
#
_cell.length_a   1.000
_cell.length_b   1.000
_cell.length_c   1.000
_cell.angle_alpha   90.00
_cell.angle_beta   90.00
_cell.angle_gamma   90.00
#
_symmetry.space_group_name_H-M   'P 1'
#
loop_
_entity.id
_entity.type
_entity.pdbx_description
1 polymer ?
#
loop_
_entity_poly.entity_id
_entity_poly.type
_entity_poly.pdbx_seq_one_letter_code
_entity_poly.pdbx_strand_id
1 'polypeptide(L)'
;GCLAPISINIPPGSFLSPSESAAVVGGNVLTSQRVTDVCLAAFEACANSQGCMNNLTFGDDTFGYYETIAGGAGAGPTWAGASGVQCHMTNTRITDPEILERRYPVVLRRFGLRRGSGGAGEHRGGDGVVRDIQFLAPVTVSVLTERRVFAPRGAGGGKDGAAGRNTLVRALDGREVNLGNKNSVEVCAGDLLKIATPGGGGFGAETAK
;
A
#
# COMPACT_ATOMS: atom_id res chain seq x y z
N GLY A 1 -18.38 -24.55 -3.58
CA GLY A 1 -18.59 -24.98 -4.94
C GLY A 1 -17.61 -24.42 -5.98
N CYS A 2 -17.26 -23.16 -5.96
CA CYS A 2 -16.41 -22.55 -7.01
C CYS A 2 -14.97 -23.10 -7.04
N LEU A 3 -14.48 -23.68 -5.96
CA LEU A 3 -13.15 -24.31 -5.92
C LEU A 3 -13.13 -25.76 -6.38
N ALA A 4 -14.27 -26.42 -6.50
CA ALA A 4 -14.34 -27.84 -6.87
C ALA A 4 -13.60 -28.23 -8.17
N PRO A 5 -13.63 -27.41 -9.25
CA PRO A 5 -12.89 -27.70 -10.47
C PRO A 5 -11.42 -27.24 -10.46
N ILE A 6 -10.93 -26.63 -9.35
CA ILE A 6 -9.60 -26.03 -9.29
C ILE A 6 -8.67 -26.99 -8.54
N SER A 7 -7.57 -27.39 -9.20
CA SER A 7 -6.46 -28.10 -8.57
C SER A 7 -5.34 -27.12 -8.27
N ILE A 8 -4.95 -27.02 -6.99
CA ILE A 8 -3.89 -26.14 -6.54
C ILE A 8 -2.67 -26.99 -6.20
N ASN A 9 -1.57 -26.76 -6.90
CA ASN A 9 -0.30 -27.42 -6.63
C ASN A 9 0.72 -26.40 -6.12
N ILE A 10 1.12 -26.54 -4.88
CA ILE A 10 2.10 -25.66 -4.23
C ILE A 10 3.30 -26.50 -3.84
N PRO A 11 4.51 -26.24 -4.39
CA PRO A 11 5.71 -26.98 -4.01
C PRO A 11 6.00 -26.87 -2.50
N PRO A 12 6.30 -27.99 -1.82
CA PRO A 12 6.70 -27.96 -0.42
C PRO A 12 7.91 -27.07 -0.18
N GLY A 13 7.94 -26.36 0.95
CA GLY A 13 9.03 -25.45 1.31
C GLY A 13 9.06 -24.13 0.52
N SER A 14 8.04 -23.90 -0.32
CA SER A 14 7.88 -22.61 -0.99
C SER A 14 7.32 -21.56 -0.03
N PHE A 15 7.36 -20.29 -0.43
CA PHE A 15 6.81 -19.17 0.34
C PHE A 15 5.31 -19.33 0.68
N LEU A 16 4.55 -20.04 -0.17
CA LEU A 16 3.12 -20.32 0.04
C LEU A 16 2.86 -21.64 0.78
N SER A 17 3.90 -22.44 1.01
CA SER A 17 3.85 -23.69 1.78
C SER A 17 5.06 -23.74 2.74
N PRO A 18 5.09 -22.85 3.76
CA PRO A 18 6.19 -22.79 4.70
C PRO A 18 6.20 -23.97 5.65
N SER A 19 7.30 -24.16 6.40
CA SER A 19 7.38 -25.15 7.48
C SER A 19 6.42 -24.80 8.61
N GLU A 20 6.04 -25.79 9.43
CA GLU A 20 5.15 -25.59 10.59
C GLU A 20 5.72 -24.60 11.61
N SER A 21 7.04 -24.46 11.69
CA SER A 21 7.71 -23.53 12.59
C SER A 21 7.82 -22.09 12.06
N ALA A 22 7.42 -21.84 10.81
CA ALA A 22 7.52 -20.51 10.22
C ALA A 22 6.49 -19.55 10.80
N ALA A 23 6.92 -18.33 11.13
CA ALA A 23 6.03 -17.27 11.56
C ALA A 23 5.14 -16.80 10.38
N VAL A 24 3.83 -16.73 10.59
CA VAL A 24 2.86 -16.25 9.61
C VAL A 24 2.17 -15.01 10.17
N VAL A 25 2.63 -13.83 9.79
CA VAL A 25 2.11 -12.55 10.28
C VAL A 25 1.47 -11.71 9.17
N GLY A 26 2.15 -11.57 8.02
CA GLY A 26 1.75 -10.71 6.91
C GLY A 26 0.88 -11.41 5.84
N GLY A 27 0.28 -12.57 6.13
CA GLY A 27 -0.44 -13.36 5.13
C GLY A 27 -1.60 -12.63 4.46
N ASN A 28 -2.51 -12.09 5.24
CA ASN A 28 -3.70 -11.38 4.75
C ASN A 28 -3.41 -9.94 4.31
N VAL A 29 -2.38 -9.29 4.85
CA VAL A 29 -2.09 -7.88 4.58
C VAL A 29 -1.13 -7.67 3.41
N LEU A 30 -0.30 -8.66 3.09
CA LEU A 30 0.71 -8.59 2.02
C LEU A 30 0.60 -9.77 1.04
N THR A 31 0.76 -11.02 1.51
CA THR A 31 0.85 -12.20 0.64
C THR A 31 -0.41 -12.41 -0.17
N SER A 32 -1.61 -12.35 0.42
CA SER A 32 -2.88 -12.51 -0.28
C SER A 32 -3.09 -11.45 -1.36
N GLN A 33 -2.70 -10.20 -1.08
CA GLN A 33 -2.75 -9.11 -2.06
C GLN A 33 -1.83 -9.40 -3.26
N ARG A 34 -0.62 -9.89 -2.97
CA ARG A 34 0.38 -10.22 -4.01
C ARG A 34 -0.02 -11.42 -4.84
N VAL A 35 -0.57 -12.46 -4.20
CA VAL A 35 -1.06 -13.66 -4.90
C VAL A 35 -2.20 -13.29 -5.85
N THR A 36 -3.12 -12.42 -5.42
CA THR A 36 -4.20 -11.93 -6.29
C THR A 36 -3.64 -11.17 -7.50
N ASP A 37 -2.70 -10.25 -7.30
CA ASP A 37 -2.02 -9.55 -8.40
C ASP A 37 -1.35 -10.52 -9.39
N VAL A 38 -0.67 -11.57 -8.86
CA VAL A 38 0.03 -12.56 -9.70
C VAL A 38 -0.96 -13.40 -10.50
N CYS A 39 -2.05 -13.87 -9.87
CA CYS A 39 -3.08 -14.64 -10.56
C CYS A 39 -3.74 -13.82 -11.68
N LEU A 40 -4.15 -12.59 -11.38
CA LEU A 40 -4.77 -11.71 -12.38
C LEU A 40 -3.82 -11.39 -13.54
N ALA A 41 -2.54 -11.20 -13.25
CA ALA A 41 -1.51 -10.99 -14.27
C ALA A 41 -1.26 -12.24 -15.12
N ALA A 42 -1.28 -13.45 -14.52
CA ALA A 42 -1.13 -14.71 -15.24
C ALA A 42 -2.28 -14.98 -16.23
N PHE A 43 -3.48 -14.50 -15.92
CA PHE A 43 -4.63 -14.55 -16.82
C PHE A 43 -4.74 -13.33 -17.74
N GLU A 44 -3.77 -12.42 -17.70
CA GLU A 44 -3.78 -11.15 -18.45
C GLU A 44 -5.06 -10.32 -18.23
N ALA A 45 -5.69 -10.52 -17.06
CA ALA A 45 -7.00 -9.94 -16.75
C ALA A 45 -6.93 -8.43 -16.48
N CYS A 46 -5.90 -7.97 -15.79
CA CYS A 46 -5.69 -6.55 -15.52
C CYS A 46 -4.24 -6.27 -15.03
N ALA A 47 -3.90 -5.00 -15.01
CA ALA A 47 -2.65 -4.53 -14.41
C ALA A 47 -2.66 -4.66 -12.88
N ASN A 48 -1.47 -4.65 -12.25
CA ASN A 48 -1.35 -4.77 -10.81
C ASN A 48 -1.92 -3.55 -10.07
N SER A 49 -2.59 -3.80 -8.96
CA SER A 49 -3.00 -2.79 -7.99
C SER A 49 -1.87 -2.47 -7.01
N GLN A 50 -2.13 -1.63 -6.02
CA GLN A 50 -1.17 -1.24 -4.97
C GLN A 50 -0.49 -2.41 -4.24
N GLY A 51 -1.12 -3.57 -4.18
CA GLY A 51 -0.55 -4.85 -3.75
C GLY A 51 -0.19 -4.97 -2.28
N CYS A 52 -0.72 -4.11 -1.40
CA CYS A 52 -0.59 -4.22 0.05
C CYS A 52 -1.64 -3.37 0.78
N MET A 53 -1.79 -3.55 2.08
CA MET A 53 -2.70 -2.75 2.92
C MET A 53 -2.07 -1.43 3.39
N ASN A 54 -0.79 -1.17 3.11
CA ASN A 54 -0.07 0.02 3.57
C ASN A 54 -0.29 0.28 5.07
N ASN A 55 0.04 -0.72 5.89
CA ASN A 55 -0.22 -0.69 7.32
C ASN A 55 0.63 0.36 8.04
N LEU A 56 -0.01 1.14 8.88
CA LEU A 56 0.61 2.04 9.84
C LEU A 56 0.15 1.68 11.23
N THR A 57 1.10 1.54 12.15
CA THR A 57 0.85 1.38 13.58
C THR A 57 1.64 2.43 14.33
N PHE A 58 1.06 3.03 15.35
CA PHE A 58 1.81 3.85 16.29
C PHE A 58 1.19 3.78 17.69
N GLY A 59 2.01 4.02 18.70
CA GLY A 59 1.56 4.00 20.08
C GLY A 59 2.70 3.99 21.08
N ASP A 60 2.33 3.86 22.34
CA ASP A 60 3.19 3.69 23.49
C ASP A 60 2.59 2.64 24.45
N ASP A 61 3.02 2.62 25.72
CA ASP A 61 2.54 1.69 26.73
C ASP A 61 1.07 1.94 27.14
N THR A 62 0.48 3.09 26.75
CA THR A 62 -0.87 3.50 27.17
C THR A 62 -1.91 3.34 26.08
N PHE A 63 -1.51 3.39 24.83
CA PHE A 63 -2.41 3.23 23.67
C PHE A 63 -1.70 2.61 22.46
N GLY A 64 -2.51 2.01 21.58
CA GLY A 64 -2.09 1.57 20.26
C GLY A 64 -3.08 2.02 19.20
N TYR A 65 -2.58 2.47 18.07
CA TYR A 65 -3.36 2.79 16.89
C TYR A 65 -2.89 1.97 15.70
N TYR A 66 -3.84 1.50 14.90
CA TYR A 66 -3.58 0.77 13.66
C TYR A 66 -4.51 1.25 12.55
N GLU A 67 -3.94 1.46 11.37
CA GLU A 67 -4.74 1.74 10.17
C GLU A 67 -4.17 1.08 8.93
N THR A 68 -5.04 0.94 7.93
CA THR A 68 -4.69 0.55 6.56
C THR A 68 -4.97 1.72 5.63
N ILE A 69 -4.07 1.95 4.69
CA ILE A 69 -4.14 3.11 3.80
C ILE A 69 -4.41 2.65 2.37
N ALA A 70 -5.39 3.28 1.72
CA ALA A 70 -5.75 3.02 0.33
C ALA A 70 -4.62 3.37 -0.65
N GLY A 71 -4.72 2.87 -1.88
CA GLY A 71 -3.80 3.18 -2.96
C GLY A 71 -4.48 3.16 -4.32
N GLY A 72 -3.74 2.95 -5.39
CA GLY A 72 -4.29 2.87 -6.74
C GLY A 72 -4.67 1.44 -7.13
N ALA A 73 -5.83 1.27 -7.77
CA ALA A 73 -6.21 0.03 -8.44
C ALA A 73 -5.56 -0.06 -9.82
N GLY A 74 -5.24 -1.27 -10.26
CA GLY A 74 -4.81 -1.54 -11.63
C GLY A 74 -5.93 -1.31 -12.65
N ALA A 75 -5.57 -0.88 -13.85
CA ALA A 75 -6.49 -0.79 -14.98
C ALA A 75 -6.69 -2.15 -15.64
N GLY A 76 -7.76 -2.32 -16.36
CA GLY A 76 -8.05 -3.50 -17.18
C GLY A 76 -8.36 -3.15 -18.62
N PRO A 77 -8.73 -4.16 -19.44
CA PRO A 77 -8.89 -3.97 -20.88
C PRO A 77 -10.01 -3.02 -21.30
N THR A 78 -10.96 -2.72 -20.39
CA THR A 78 -12.13 -1.88 -20.68
C THR A 78 -12.39 -0.82 -19.60
N TRP A 79 -11.50 -0.69 -18.61
CA TRP A 79 -11.70 0.27 -17.51
C TRP A 79 -10.38 0.86 -17.01
N ALA A 80 -10.44 2.11 -16.55
CA ALA A 80 -9.36 2.76 -15.82
C ALA A 80 -9.33 2.30 -14.35
N GLY A 81 -8.16 2.28 -13.74
CA GLY A 81 -7.99 1.99 -12.32
C GLY A 81 -8.60 3.08 -11.43
N ALA A 82 -9.28 2.68 -10.37
CA ALA A 82 -9.82 3.61 -9.38
C ALA A 82 -8.71 4.15 -8.47
N SER A 83 -8.81 5.44 -8.12
CA SER A 83 -7.82 6.12 -7.29
C SER A 83 -8.21 6.13 -5.83
N GLY A 84 -7.24 5.93 -4.92
CA GLY A 84 -7.44 6.02 -3.48
C GLY A 84 -8.44 5.01 -2.94
N VAL A 85 -8.40 3.76 -3.44
CA VAL A 85 -9.32 2.69 -3.07
C VAL A 85 -8.61 1.53 -2.39
N GLN A 86 -9.35 0.78 -1.61
CA GLN A 86 -8.93 -0.54 -1.13
C GLN A 86 -9.05 -1.55 -2.28
N CYS A 87 -8.09 -2.47 -2.39
CA CYS A 87 -8.02 -3.45 -3.47
C CYS A 87 -8.00 -4.88 -2.91
N HIS A 88 -8.48 -5.83 -3.70
CA HIS A 88 -8.42 -7.27 -3.42
C HIS A 88 -9.02 -7.67 -2.07
N MET A 89 -8.16 -8.03 -1.11
CA MET A 89 -8.57 -8.57 0.20
C MET A 89 -8.91 -7.47 1.23
N THR A 90 -8.87 -6.21 0.84
CA THR A 90 -9.07 -5.09 1.77
C THR A 90 -10.27 -4.25 1.39
N ASN A 91 -11.01 -3.79 2.39
CA ASN A 91 -12.18 -2.94 2.25
C ASN A 91 -12.38 -2.01 3.46
N THR A 92 -11.31 -1.75 4.20
CA THR A 92 -11.37 -0.94 5.43
C THR A 92 -11.63 0.54 5.10
N ARG A 93 -12.24 1.22 6.05
CA ARG A 93 -12.33 2.68 6.07
C ARG A 93 -11.16 3.25 6.88
N ILE A 94 -10.79 4.48 6.59
CA ILE A 94 -9.79 5.21 7.37
C ILE A 94 -10.46 6.02 8.46
N THR A 95 -9.77 6.23 9.58
CA THR A 95 -10.28 7.06 10.67
C THR A 95 -10.43 8.50 10.23
N ASP A 96 -11.55 9.10 10.56
CA ASP A 96 -11.81 10.51 10.36
C ASP A 96 -10.73 11.38 11.03
N PRO A 97 -10.22 12.44 10.36
CA PRO A 97 -9.16 13.28 10.90
C PRO A 97 -9.46 13.88 12.27
N GLU A 98 -10.67 14.39 12.49
CA GLU A 98 -11.05 15.00 13.76
C GLU A 98 -11.09 13.98 14.89
N ILE A 99 -11.53 12.77 14.61
CA ILE A 99 -11.55 11.67 15.57
C ILE A 99 -10.11 11.20 15.89
N LEU A 100 -9.26 11.11 14.86
CA LEU A 100 -7.85 10.74 15.01
C LEU A 100 -7.11 11.72 15.93
N GLU A 101 -7.18 13.00 15.61
CA GLU A 101 -6.50 14.08 16.36
C GLU A 101 -7.04 14.25 17.78
N ARG A 102 -8.32 13.96 17.98
CA ARG A 102 -8.97 14.05 19.30
C ARG A 102 -8.58 12.90 20.23
N ARG A 103 -8.26 11.72 19.67
CA ARG A 103 -7.98 10.49 20.45
C ARG A 103 -6.51 10.24 20.67
N TYR A 104 -5.66 10.69 19.76
CA TYR A 104 -4.24 10.37 19.73
C TYR A 104 -3.41 11.65 19.62
N PRO A 105 -2.17 11.66 20.14
CA PRO A 105 -1.31 12.84 20.10
C PRO A 105 -0.69 13.04 18.70
N VAL A 106 -1.52 13.29 17.71
CA VAL A 106 -1.12 13.49 16.32
C VAL A 106 -1.92 14.61 15.66
N VAL A 107 -1.37 15.17 14.58
CA VAL A 107 -2.08 16.07 13.66
C VAL A 107 -1.93 15.54 12.25
N LEU A 108 -3.04 15.40 11.54
CA LEU A 108 -3.06 15.03 10.13
C LEU A 108 -2.78 16.28 9.27
N ARG A 109 -1.54 16.40 8.80
CA ARG A 109 -1.10 17.57 7.99
C ARG A 109 -1.60 17.51 6.55
N ARG A 110 -1.76 16.31 6.01
CA ARG A 110 -2.21 16.12 4.63
C ARG A 110 -2.87 14.76 4.46
N PHE A 111 -3.99 14.72 3.75
CA PHE A 111 -4.60 13.50 3.23
C PHE A 111 -5.27 13.79 1.88
N GLY A 112 -4.94 13.02 0.85
CA GLY A 112 -5.52 13.22 -0.47
C GLY A 112 -4.89 12.32 -1.53
N LEU A 113 -5.38 12.43 -2.76
CA LEU A 113 -4.85 11.66 -3.87
C LEU A 113 -3.43 12.10 -4.25
N ARG A 114 -2.56 11.13 -4.46
CA ARG A 114 -1.22 11.28 -5.03
C ARG A 114 -1.32 11.36 -6.56
N ARG A 115 -1.76 12.50 -7.06
CA ARG A 115 -2.02 12.69 -8.48
C ARG A 115 -0.78 12.39 -9.34
N GLY A 116 -1.00 11.69 -10.48
CA GLY A 116 0.06 11.28 -11.39
C GLY A 116 0.79 10.01 -10.99
N SER A 117 0.36 9.30 -9.94
CA SER A 117 0.99 8.07 -9.51
C SER A 117 0.46 6.80 -10.17
N GLY A 118 -0.71 6.84 -10.81
CA GLY A 118 -1.21 5.74 -11.64
C GLY A 118 -0.42 5.61 -12.94
N GLY A 119 -0.16 4.38 -13.37
CA GLY A 119 0.53 4.09 -14.63
C GLY A 119 -0.25 4.55 -15.85
N ALA A 120 0.43 5.09 -16.84
CA ALA A 120 -0.16 5.50 -18.09
C ALA A 120 -0.50 4.29 -18.99
N GLY A 121 -1.43 4.46 -19.90
CA GLY A 121 -1.90 3.43 -20.83
C GLY A 121 -3.16 3.90 -21.56
N GLU A 122 -3.71 3.08 -22.45
CA GLU A 122 -5.05 3.32 -23.01
C GLU A 122 -6.06 3.50 -21.88
N HIS A 123 -5.97 2.64 -20.85
CA HIS A 123 -6.66 2.78 -19.59
C HIS A 123 -5.64 3.06 -18.49
N ARG A 124 -5.72 4.23 -17.88
CA ARG A 124 -4.80 4.67 -16.83
C ARG A 124 -5.05 3.93 -15.52
N GLY A 125 -3.98 3.53 -14.83
CA GLY A 125 -4.04 3.03 -13.46
C GLY A 125 -4.50 4.11 -12.47
N GLY A 126 -5.09 3.68 -11.36
CA GLY A 126 -5.54 4.58 -10.29
C GLY A 126 -4.39 5.24 -9.54
N ASP A 127 -4.61 6.45 -9.06
CA ASP A 127 -3.65 7.14 -8.20
C ASP A 127 -3.66 6.58 -6.77
N GLY A 128 -2.50 6.53 -6.14
CA GLY A 128 -2.35 6.30 -4.71
C GLY A 128 -2.82 7.49 -3.89
N VAL A 129 -2.51 7.48 -2.60
CA VAL A 129 -2.79 8.58 -1.68
C VAL A 129 -1.51 9.09 -1.02
N VAL A 130 -1.56 10.31 -0.51
CA VAL A 130 -0.59 10.88 0.42
C VAL A 130 -1.26 11.03 1.78
N ARG A 131 -0.53 10.67 2.84
CA ARG A 131 -0.99 10.80 4.22
C ARG A 131 0.21 11.23 5.09
N ASP A 132 0.16 12.48 5.55
CA ASP A 132 1.23 13.09 6.33
C ASP A 132 0.72 13.31 7.75
N ILE A 133 1.35 12.63 8.73
CA ILE A 133 0.96 12.66 10.14
C ILE A 133 2.11 13.23 10.96
N GLN A 134 1.86 14.31 11.69
CA GLN A 134 2.78 14.87 12.66
C GLN A 134 2.47 14.34 14.05
N PHE A 135 3.50 13.90 14.76
CA PHE A 135 3.40 13.41 16.14
C PHE A 135 3.55 14.57 17.13
N LEU A 136 2.73 14.59 18.16
CA LEU A 136 2.75 15.61 19.21
C LEU A 136 3.40 15.13 20.50
N ALA A 137 3.67 13.81 20.60
CA ALA A 137 4.35 13.17 21.72
C ALA A 137 5.32 12.09 21.18
N PRO A 138 6.30 11.65 21.97
CA PRO A 138 7.12 10.50 21.63
C PRO A 138 6.27 9.23 21.56
N VAL A 139 6.39 8.47 20.47
CA VAL A 139 5.74 7.17 20.30
C VAL A 139 6.60 6.27 19.41
N THR A 140 6.35 4.96 19.46
CA THR A 140 6.88 4.01 18.48
C THR A 140 5.99 3.99 17.25
N VAL A 141 6.58 4.14 16.06
CA VAL A 141 5.89 4.07 14.76
C VAL A 141 6.39 2.88 13.99
N SER A 142 5.46 2.07 13.47
CA SER A 142 5.78 0.93 12.62
C SER A 142 5.03 1.03 11.29
N VAL A 143 5.74 0.75 10.20
CA VAL A 143 5.19 0.62 8.87
C VAL A 143 5.39 -0.81 8.37
N LEU A 144 4.32 -1.42 7.84
CA LEU A 144 4.34 -2.71 7.17
C LEU A 144 3.70 -2.55 5.80
N THR A 145 4.53 -2.33 4.79
CA THR A 145 4.09 -1.93 3.46
C THR A 145 4.88 -2.66 2.38
N GLU A 146 4.38 -2.67 1.15
CA GLU A 146 5.05 -3.23 -0.02
C GLU A 146 5.07 -2.24 -1.18
N ARG A 147 5.62 -2.63 -2.32
CA ARG A 147 5.71 -1.79 -3.53
C ARG A 147 6.50 -0.48 -3.31
N ARG A 148 7.53 -0.52 -2.43
CA ARG A 148 8.45 0.62 -2.23
C ARG A 148 9.71 0.53 -3.11
N VAL A 149 9.99 -0.67 -3.64
CA VAL A 149 11.10 -0.93 -4.58
C VAL A 149 10.55 -1.32 -5.95
N PHE A 150 9.71 -2.35 -5.98
CA PHE A 150 9.08 -2.81 -7.22
C PHE A 150 7.70 -2.18 -7.36
N ALA A 151 7.53 -1.37 -8.39
CA ALA A 151 6.28 -0.71 -8.71
C ALA A 151 5.16 -1.71 -9.08
N PRO A 152 3.86 -1.34 -8.95
CA PRO A 152 2.77 -2.10 -9.54
C PRO A 152 2.88 -2.11 -11.06
N ARG A 153 2.96 -3.30 -11.66
CA ARG A 153 3.19 -3.46 -13.10
C ARG A 153 1.96 -3.10 -13.93
N GLY A 154 2.20 -2.43 -15.06
CA GLY A 154 1.23 -2.30 -16.12
C GLY A 154 1.01 -3.62 -16.87
N ALA A 155 -0.02 -3.68 -17.70
CA ALA A 155 -0.36 -4.82 -18.52
C ALA A 155 -0.74 -4.40 -19.96
N GLY A 156 -0.65 -5.32 -20.91
CA GLY A 156 -1.03 -5.06 -22.32
C GLY A 156 -0.30 -3.89 -22.98
N GLY A 157 0.92 -3.56 -22.55
CA GLY A 157 1.67 -2.39 -23.05
C GLY A 157 1.51 -1.11 -22.21
N GLY A 158 0.67 -1.12 -21.18
CA GLY A 158 0.54 -0.03 -20.22
C GLY A 158 1.78 0.11 -19.31
N LYS A 159 1.95 1.29 -18.73
CA LYS A 159 3.09 1.62 -17.87
C LYS A 159 2.84 1.23 -16.42
N ASP A 160 3.93 1.01 -15.69
CA ASP A 160 3.89 0.76 -14.25
C ASP A 160 3.33 1.97 -13.49
N GLY A 161 2.63 1.71 -12.39
CA GLY A 161 2.28 2.74 -11.42
C GLY A 161 3.51 3.20 -10.64
N ALA A 162 3.45 4.37 -10.01
CA ALA A 162 4.54 4.84 -9.17
C ALA A 162 4.67 4.00 -7.89
N ALA A 163 5.89 3.60 -7.53
CA ALA A 163 6.18 2.96 -6.26
C ALA A 163 5.82 3.86 -5.08
N GLY A 164 5.43 3.25 -3.95
CA GLY A 164 5.16 3.97 -2.71
C GLY A 164 6.44 4.45 -2.03
N ARG A 165 6.29 5.34 -1.05
CA ARG A 165 7.39 5.85 -0.22
C ARG A 165 6.93 6.15 1.19
N ASN A 166 7.74 5.82 2.18
CA ASN A 166 7.57 6.17 3.58
C ASN A 166 8.76 7.02 4.02
N THR A 167 8.53 8.26 4.39
CA THR A 167 9.59 9.20 4.78
C THR A 167 9.29 9.78 6.14
N LEU A 168 10.23 9.69 7.07
CA LEU A 168 10.17 10.37 8.35
C LEU A 168 11.02 11.65 8.27
N VAL A 169 10.41 12.78 8.58
CA VAL A 169 11.10 14.08 8.69
C VAL A 169 11.29 14.38 10.17
N ARG A 170 12.52 14.46 10.62
CA ARG A 170 12.86 14.79 12.01
C ARG A 170 12.63 16.26 12.29
N ALA A 171 11.93 16.58 13.36
CA ALA A 171 11.67 17.96 13.76
C ALA A 171 12.95 18.70 14.18
N LEU A 172 13.92 17.99 14.76
CA LEU A 172 15.14 18.56 15.33
C LEU A 172 16.02 19.27 14.28
N ASP A 173 16.20 18.61 13.13
CA ASP A 173 17.19 19.02 12.12
C ASP A 173 16.62 19.04 10.69
N GLY A 174 15.35 18.71 10.52
CA GLY A 174 14.68 18.60 9.21
C GLY A 174 15.16 17.43 8.36
N ARG A 175 15.97 16.51 8.89
CA ARG A 175 16.50 15.38 8.16
C ARG A 175 15.38 14.43 7.72
N GLU A 176 15.39 14.09 6.43
CA GLU A 176 14.49 13.08 5.86
C GLU A 176 15.13 11.68 5.93
N VAL A 177 14.42 10.74 6.53
CA VAL A 177 14.81 9.34 6.64
C VAL A 177 13.83 8.49 5.86
N ASN A 178 14.31 7.75 4.85
CA ASN A 178 13.51 6.77 4.15
C ASN A 178 13.36 5.51 5.02
N LEU A 179 12.15 5.22 5.44
CA LEU A 179 11.85 4.06 6.28
C LEU A 179 11.79 2.73 5.49
N GLY A 180 11.84 2.80 4.16
CA GLY A 180 11.67 1.62 3.32
C GLY A 180 10.23 1.07 3.40
N ASN A 181 10.12 -0.26 3.25
CA ASN A 181 8.82 -0.94 3.23
C ASN A 181 8.38 -1.47 4.60
N LYS A 182 9.31 -1.88 5.45
CA LYS A 182 9.07 -2.44 6.79
C LYS A 182 10.06 -1.83 7.76
N ASN A 183 9.56 -1.16 8.78
CA ASN A 183 10.42 -0.54 9.78
C ASN A 183 9.62 -0.25 11.06
N SER A 184 10.34 -0.20 12.17
CA SER A 184 9.84 0.32 13.44
C SER A 184 10.83 1.35 13.96
N VAL A 185 10.37 2.51 14.37
CA VAL A 185 11.20 3.65 14.74
C VAL A 185 10.55 4.48 15.84
N GLU A 186 11.37 4.93 16.77
CA GLU A 186 10.96 5.93 17.75
C GLU A 186 10.88 7.32 17.09
N VAL A 187 9.77 8.01 17.33
CA VAL A 187 9.56 9.40 16.90
C VAL A 187 9.43 10.30 18.11
N CYS A 188 9.77 11.57 17.92
CA CYS A 188 9.64 12.61 18.92
C CYS A 188 8.48 13.57 18.57
N ALA A 189 8.08 14.39 19.53
CA ALA A 189 7.13 15.46 19.27
C ALA A 189 7.66 16.40 18.16
N GLY A 190 6.81 16.70 17.20
CA GLY A 190 7.12 17.50 16.02
C GLY A 190 7.58 16.71 14.79
N ASP A 191 8.02 15.45 14.94
CA ASP A 191 8.39 14.60 13.80
C ASP A 191 7.18 14.39 12.87
N LEU A 192 7.45 14.32 11.54
CA LEU A 192 6.43 14.18 10.51
C LEU A 192 6.66 12.91 9.69
N LEU A 193 5.71 11.99 9.74
CA LEU A 193 5.67 10.83 8.85
C LEU A 193 4.90 11.17 7.58
N LYS A 194 5.56 11.04 6.43
CA LYS A 194 4.96 11.20 5.10
C LYS A 194 4.82 9.83 4.45
N ILE A 195 3.60 9.41 4.18
CA ILE A 195 3.29 8.16 3.47
C ILE A 195 2.72 8.51 2.10
N ALA A 196 3.39 8.03 1.05
CA ALA A 196 2.89 8.06 -0.32
C ALA A 196 2.63 6.61 -0.76
N THR A 197 1.36 6.23 -0.94
CA THR A 197 1.02 4.86 -1.34
C THR A 197 1.22 4.66 -2.84
N PRO A 198 1.38 3.41 -3.31
CA PRO A 198 1.56 3.12 -4.73
C PRO A 198 0.33 3.49 -5.56
N GLY A 199 0.56 3.90 -6.80
CA GLY A 199 -0.46 3.89 -7.84
C GLY A 199 -0.69 2.49 -8.39
N GLY A 200 -1.78 2.27 -9.13
CA GLY A 200 -2.01 1.05 -9.91
C GLY A 200 -1.32 1.11 -11.27
N GLY A 201 -1.04 -0.04 -11.89
CA GLY A 201 -0.53 -0.13 -13.26
C GLY A 201 -1.58 0.29 -14.30
N GLY A 202 -1.14 0.84 -15.42
CA GLY A 202 -1.97 1.12 -16.60
C GLY A 202 -2.16 -0.13 -17.45
N PHE A 203 -3.18 -0.11 -18.33
CA PHE A 203 -3.48 -1.19 -19.27
C PHE A 203 -3.54 -0.67 -20.71
N GLY A 204 -3.00 -1.45 -21.65
CA GLY A 204 -2.95 -1.09 -23.05
C GLY A 204 -1.87 -0.06 -23.38
N ALA A 205 -1.37 -0.06 -24.60
CA ALA A 205 -0.42 0.95 -25.06
C ALA A 205 -1.09 2.32 -25.19
N GLU A 206 -0.38 3.39 -24.82
CA GLU A 206 -0.87 4.73 -25.08
C GLU A 206 -1.04 4.92 -26.59
N THR A 207 -2.24 5.25 -27.05
CA THR A 207 -2.45 5.73 -28.41
C THR A 207 -1.82 7.12 -28.53
N ALA A 208 -0.86 7.27 -29.44
CA ALA A 208 -0.34 8.59 -29.79
C ALA A 208 -1.52 9.49 -30.22
N LYS A 209 -1.75 10.57 -29.47
CA LYS A 209 -2.71 11.61 -29.82
C LYS A 209 -2.11 12.53 -30.85
#